data_2cf3dfd45007f97db3b829521b8b4393
#
_entry.id   2cf3dfd45007f97db3b829521b8b4393
#
_cell.length_a   1.000
_cell.length_b   1.000
_cell.length_c   1.000
_cell.angle_alpha   90.00
_cell.angle_beta   90.00
_cell.angle_gamma   90.00
#
_symmetry.space_group_name_H-M   'P 1'
#
loop_
_entity.id
_entity.type
_entity.pdbx_description
1 polymer ?
#
loop_
_entity_poly.entity_id
_entity_poly.type
_entity_poly.pdbx_seq_one_letter_code
_entity_poly.pdbx_strand_id
1 'polypeptide(L)'
;MAVPIMQAVRVGKYVVTQHLKRRERYPLVLMLEPLFRCNLACAGCGKIDYPAAILNQRMTVQECLDADAEAGAPVIAVAGGEPLLHKEMPEIIRGLIARKKYVYLCTNALLLEKKMDEYEPSPFFSWDVHLDGDKAMHDSSVCQDGVYERAVAAIKKAKARGFRLSINCTLFDGADPKRIASFFDEVMAMGVDGIMTAPGYAYERAPDQEHFLNRQKTKQLFRDVFRLGKGKKWRFTQSPLFLNFLAGNEQYHCTPWGKPLRNVFGWQRPCYLLGEGYAKSFKELMEDTKWDDYGTGNYEKCADCMVHSGYESTAVMDAVRRPWHIAKVALFGPETEKPMAPEISLANQRPAQYVFAQQVEEQMADIAARKPAKAPRVKVIRTEAKADAAAAKPAVAPVEATAAD
;
A
#
# COMPACT_ATOMS: atom_id res chain seq x y z
N MET A 1 -18.89 8.79 -8.18
CA MET A 1 -17.48 9.07 -7.87
C MET A 1 -16.96 8.00 -6.94
N ALA A 2 -15.76 7.47 -7.20
CA ALA A 2 -15.14 6.46 -6.35
C ALA A 2 -14.79 7.01 -4.95
N VAL A 3 -14.25 8.22 -4.92
CA VAL A 3 -13.95 8.93 -3.67
C VAL A 3 -15.21 9.60 -3.14
N PRO A 4 -15.53 9.47 -1.83
CA PRO A 4 -16.67 10.17 -1.22
C PRO A 4 -16.56 11.68 -1.42
N ILE A 5 -17.67 12.34 -1.73
CA ILE A 5 -17.70 13.81 -1.91
C ILE A 5 -17.11 14.52 -0.69
N MET A 6 -17.48 14.09 0.51
CA MET A 6 -16.96 14.65 1.76
C MET A 6 -15.45 14.53 1.90
N GLN A 7 -14.86 13.41 1.43
CA GLN A 7 -13.41 13.24 1.39
C GLN A 7 -12.78 14.23 0.40
N ALA A 8 -13.31 14.33 -0.81
CA ALA A 8 -12.82 15.25 -1.83
C ALA A 8 -12.87 16.72 -1.34
N VAL A 9 -13.99 17.14 -0.74
CA VAL A 9 -14.16 18.48 -0.14
C VAL A 9 -13.14 18.70 0.98
N ARG A 10 -12.96 17.73 1.87
CA ARG A 10 -12.02 17.86 2.99
C ARG A 10 -10.56 17.93 2.54
N VAL A 11 -10.17 17.11 1.57
CA VAL A 11 -8.83 17.17 0.96
C VAL A 11 -8.63 18.51 0.24
N GLY A 12 -9.60 18.96 -0.55
CA GLY A 12 -9.55 20.27 -1.23
C GLY A 12 -9.40 21.41 -0.23
N LYS A 13 -10.22 21.44 0.84
CA LYS A 13 -10.10 22.42 1.92
C LYS A 13 -8.71 22.36 2.59
N TYR A 14 -8.19 21.17 2.81
CA TYR A 14 -6.85 20.98 3.39
C TYR A 14 -5.79 21.60 2.47
N VAL A 15 -5.80 21.30 1.18
CA VAL A 15 -4.85 21.84 0.19
C VAL A 15 -4.90 23.37 0.16
N VAL A 16 -6.10 23.96 0.08
CA VAL A 16 -6.29 25.41 0.11
C VAL A 16 -5.73 26.01 1.42
N THR A 17 -5.98 25.35 2.55
CA THR A 17 -5.46 25.81 3.86
C THR A 17 -3.93 25.78 3.90
N GLN A 18 -3.27 24.73 3.36
CA GLN A 18 -1.82 24.68 3.29
C GLN A 18 -1.26 25.79 2.39
N HIS A 19 -1.91 26.03 1.26
CA HIS A 19 -1.55 27.12 0.35
C HIS A 19 -1.66 28.51 0.99
N LEU A 20 -2.75 28.78 1.72
CA LEU A 20 -2.93 30.03 2.48
C LEU A 20 -1.86 30.20 3.58
N LYS A 21 -1.40 29.10 4.17
CA LYS A 21 -0.29 29.09 5.13
C LYS A 21 1.09 29.19 4.46
N ARG A 22 1.15 29.34 3.15
CA ARG A 22 2.39 29.39 2.35
C ARG A 22 3.31 28.18 2.58
N ARG A 23 2.75 27.01 2.88
CA ARG A 23 3.53 25.78 3.01
C ARG A 23 3.78 25.20 1.63
N GLU A 24 5.03 25.01 1.27
CA GLU A 24 5.44 24.43 -0.01
C GLU A 24 5.34 22.90 0.01
N ARG A 25 5.65 22.29 1.15
CA ARG A 25 5.70 20.83 1.33
C ARG A 25 4.79 20.41 2.48
N TYR A 26 3.83 19.55 2.19
CA TYR A 26 2.87 19.03 3.16
C TYR A 26 2.29 17.69 2.69
N PRO A 27 2.01 16.74 3.62
CA PRO A 27 1.47 15.44 3.26
C PRO A 27 -0.01 15.52 2.90
N LEU A 28 -0.41 14.83 1.84
CA LEU A 28 -1.82 14.57 1.51
C LEU A 28 -2.26 13.20 2.02
N VAL A 29 -1.38 12.23 1.95
CA VAL A 29 -1.60 10.86 2.39
C VAL A 29 -0.44 10.45 3.29
N LEU A 30 -0.71 9.99 4.50
CA LEU A 30 0.27 9.25 5.28
C LEU A 30 0.19 7.77 4.88
N MET A 31 1.32 7.18 4.48
CA MET A 31 1.43 5.74 4.35
C MET A 31 2.00 5.15 5.65
N LEU A 32 1.32 4.13 6.18
CA LEU A 32 1.78 3.35 7.32
C LEU A 32 2.10 1.92 6.88
N GLU A 33 3.26 1.42 7.24
CA GLU A 33 3.64 0.01 7.12
C GLU A 33 3.95 -0.56 8.51
N PRO A 34 2.92 -0.97 9.27
CA PRO A 34 3.09 -1.40 10.66
C PRO A 34 3.88 -2.70 10.82
N LEU A 35 4.06 -3.46 9.75
CA LEU A 35 4.85 -4.69 9.68
C LEU A 35 5.28 -4.99 8.25
N PHE A 36 6.34 -5.79 8.09
CA PHE A 36 6.78 -6.27 6.77
C PHE A 36 6.39 -7.73 6.50
N ARG A 37 5.97 -8.49 7.52
CA ARG A 37 5.53 -9.88 7.33
C ARG A 37 4.33 -9.96 6.39
N CYS A 38 4.40 -10.88 5.42
CA CYS A 38 3.32 -11.19 4.50
C CYS A 38 3.09 -12.69 4.42
N ASN A 39 1.94 -13.11 3.93
CA ASN A 39 1.57 -14.49 3.62
C ASN A 39 1.59 -14.77 2.10
N LEU A 40 2.15 -13.85 1.30
CA LEU A 40 2.43 -14.01 -0.13
C LEU A 40 3.87 -13.58 -0.43
N ALA A 41 4.41 -14.06 -1.55
CA ALA A 41 5.74 -13.73 -2.09
C ALA A 41 5.58 -13.32 -3.57
N CYS A 42 4.93 -12.16 -3.80
CA CYS A 42 4.62 -11.66 -5.13
C CYS A 42 5.90 -11.36 -5.95
N ALA A 43 5.86 -11.62 -7.26
CA ALA A 43 6.99 -11.44 -8.17
C ALA A 43 7.54 -9.99 -8.17
N GLY A 44 6.66 -9.00 -8.14
CA GLY A 44 7.02 -7.58 -8.15
C GLY A 44 7.26 -6.94 -6.78
N CYS A 45 7.41 -7.72 -5.68
CA CYS A 45 7.49 -7.19 -4.32
C CYS A 45 8.73 -7.67 -3.57
N GLY A 46 9.57 -6.74 -3.09
CA GLY A 46 10.75 -7.03 -2.25
C GLY A 46 10.53 -6.84 -0.75
N LYS A 47 9.30 -6.59 -0.28
CA LYS A 47 9.01 -6.19 1.11
C LYS A 47 9.21 -7.29 2.15
N ILE A 48 9.18 -8.57 1.76
CA ILE A 48 9.38 -9.70 2.68
C ILE A 48 10.82 -10.18 2.74
N ASP A 49 11.69 -9.60 1.95
CA ASP A 49 13.07 -10.05 1.84
C ASP A 49 13.95 -9.42 2.93
N TYR A 50 13.57 -9.69 4.18
CA TYR A 50 14.29 -9.30 5.39
C TYR A 50 14.54 -10.49 6.29
N PRO A 51 15.60 -10.46 7.15
CA PRO A 51 15.81 -11.43 8.21
C PRO A 51 14.58 -11.58 9.12
N ALA A 52 14.37 -12.78 9.65
CA ALA A 52 13.20 -13.08 10.49
C ALA A 52 13.05 -12.14 11.69
N ALA A 53 14.15 -11.65 12.26
CA ALA A 53 14.14 -10.69 13.37
C ALA A 53 13.45 -9.36 12.97
N ILE A 54 13.68 -8.88 11.75
CA ILE A 54 13.02 -7.70 11.20
C ILE A 54 11.56 -8.00 10.85
N LEU A 55 11.27 -9.13 10.19
CA LEU A 55 9.90 -9.53 9.84
C LEU A 55 8.99 -9.73 11.06
N ASN A 56 9.56 -9.99 12.24
CA ASN A 56 8.84 -10.12 13.50
C ASN A 56 8.55 -8.79 14.20
N GLN A 57 9.15 -7.68 13.73
CA GLN A 57 8.83 -6.35 14.25
C GLN A 57 7.47 -5.88 13.80
N ARG A 58 6.85 -5.07 14.63
CA ARG A 58 5.60 -4.37 14.31
C ARG A 58 5.53 -3.07 15.10
N MET A 59 4.89 -2.09 14.51
CA MET A 59 4.54 -0.86 15.22
C MET A 59 3.37 -1.13 16.17
N THR A 60 3.41 -0.54 17.33
CA THR A 60 2.29 -0.53 18.28
C THR A 60 1.15 0.36 17.77
N VAL A 61 -0.04 0.23 18.37
CA VAL A 61 -1.17 1.15 18.11
C VAL A 61 -0.75 2.60 18.34
N GLN A 62 -0.04 2.85 19.45
CA GLN A 62 0.37 4.21 19.79
C GLN A 62 1.35 4.80 18.76
N GLU A 63 2.35 4.04 18.30
CA GLU A 63 3.29 4.51 17.27
C GLU A 63 2.60 4.85 15.95
N CYS A 64 1.56 4.09 15.56
CA CYS A 64 0.76 4.40 14.37
C CYS A 64 -0.05 5.69 14.55
N LEU A 65 -0.62 5.89 15.74
CA LEU A 65 -1.40 7.10 16.06
C LEU A 65 -0.50 8.34 16.23
N ASP A 66 0.71 8.18 16.75
CA ASP A 66 1.69 9.26 16.85
C ASP A 66 2.18 9.69 15.46
N ALA A 67 2.44 8.73 14.56
CA ALA A 67 2.77 9.03 13.17
C ALA A 67 1.65 9.82 12.45
N ASP A 68 0.38 9.49 12.71
CA ASP A 68 -0.74 10.29 12.22
C ASP A 68 -0.75 11.71 12.77
N ALA A 69 -0.47 11.86 14.08
CA ALA A 69 -0.42 13.18 14.72
C ALA A 69 0.73 14.04 14.19
N GLU A 70 1.92 13.46 13.98
CA GLU A 70 3.08 14.14 13.42
C GLU A 70 2.84 14.59 11.96
N ALA A 71 2.35 13.70 11.11
CA ALA A 71 2.13 13.99 9.69
C ALA A 71 0.93 14.92 9.45
N GLY A 72 -0.15 14.74 10.18
CA GLY A 72 -1.37 15.54 10.05
C GLY A 72 -2.10 15.39 8.71
N ALA A 73 -1.82 14.35 7.92
CA ALA A 73 -2.44 14.09 6.63
C ALA A 73 -3.95 13.80 6.77
N PRO A 74 -4.79 14.22 5.82
CA PRO A 74 -6.23 13.94 5.85
C PRO A 74 -6.58 12.48 5.49
N VAL A 75 -5.71 11.80 4.74
CA VAL A 75 -5.89 10.43 4.26
C VAL A 75 -4.75 9.56 4.76
N ILE A 76 -5.06 8.32 5.10
CA ILE A 76 -4.07 7.33 5.55
C ILE A 76 -4.24 6.05 4.73
N ALA A 77 -3.14 5.58 4.15
CA ALA A 77 -3.05 4.27 3.53
C ALA A 77 -2.25 3.34 4.46
N VAL A 78 -2.89 2.29 4.94
CA VAL A 78 -2.24 1.27 5.78
C VAL A 78 -1.87 0.10 4.88
N ALA A 79 -0.56 -0.12 4.72
CA ALA A 79 0.03 -1.15 3.87
C ALA A 79 1.09 -1.94 4.66
N GLY A 80 2.16 -2.37 4.00
CA GLY A 80 3.28 -3.10 4.60
C GLY A 80 3.49 -4.41 3.87
N GLY A 81 3.69 -5.51 4.61
CA GLY A 81 3.49 -6.87 4.11
C GLY A 81 1.99 -7.15 3.96
N GLU A 82 1.42 -7.99 4.83
CA GLU A 82 -0.05 -8.13 4.92
C GLU A 82 -0.55 -7.54 6.24
N PRO A 83 -1.24 -6.38 6.22
CA PRO A 83 -1.70 -5.72 7.44
C PRO A 83 -2.61 -6.56 8.32
N LEU A 84 -3.39 -7.47 7.74
CA LEU A 84 -4.28 -8.36 8.50
C LEU A 84 -3.53 -9.41 9.34
N LEU A 85 -2.21 -9.53 9.20
CA LEU A 85 -1.36 -10.31 10.11
C LEU A 85 -1.05 -9.55 11.41
N HIS A 86 -1.26 -8.23 11.45
CA HIS A 86 -1.06 -7.44 12.67
C HIS A 86 -2.23 -7.66 13.64
N LYS A 87 -1.92 -8.13 14.84
CA LYS A 87 -2.96 -8.51 15.82
C LYS A 87 -3.81 -7.34 16.30
N GLU A 88 -3.23 -6.16 16.38
CA GLU A 88 -3.88 -4.92 16.85
C GLU A 88 -4.32 -4.01 15.69
N MET A 89 -4.43 -4.55 14.46
CA MET A 89 -4.87 -3.76 13.31
C MET A 89 -6.27 -3.15 13.50
N PRO A 90 -7.26 -3.88 14.05
CA PRO A 90 -8.58 -3.28 14.31
C PRO A 90 -8.52 -2.06 15.24
N GLU A 91 -7.64 -2.07 16.26
CA GLU A 91 -7.44 -0.95 17.20
C GLU A 91 -6.80 0.24 16.47
N ILE A 92 -5.78 0.00 15.64
CA ILE A 92 -5.15 1.04 14.81
C ILE A 92 -6.21 1.72 13.94
N ILE A 93 -7.00 0.93 13.20
CA ILE A 93 -8.04 1.45 12.31
C ILE A 93 -9.10 2.24 13.09
N ARG A 94 -9.61 1.72 14.21
CA ARG A 94 -10.57 2.44 15.07
C ARG A 94 -10.01 3.77 15.57
N GLY A 95 -8.74 3.79 16.02
CA GLY A 95 -8.07 5.00 16.49
C GLY A 95 -7.94 6.07 15.40
N LEU A 96 -7.60 5.68 14.17
CA LEU A 96 -7.49 6.59 13.02
C LEU A 96 -8.87 7.12 12.58
N ILE A 97 -9.89 6.27 12.55
CA ILE A 97 -11.28 6.65 12.22
C ILE A 97 -11.83 7.63 13.27
N ALA A 98 -11.57 7.40 14.57
CA ALA A 98 -11.99 8.30 15.65
C ALA A 98 -11.43 9.72 15.47
N ARG A 99 -10.25 9.85 14.86
CA ARG A 99 -9.64 11.13 14.46
C ARG A 99 -10.20 11.68 13.15
N LYS A 100 -11.23 11.03 12.59
CA LYS A 100 -11.88 11.39 11.31
C LYS A 100 -10.92 11.37 10.12
N LYS A 101 -9.94 10.48 10.12
CA LYS A 101 -9.07 10.24 8.97
C LYS A 101 -9.75 9.31 7.98
N TYR A 102 -9.55 9.54 6.68
CA TYR A 102 -9.98 8.59 5.65
C TYR A 102 -8.94 7.50 5.53
N VAL A 103 -9.29 6.29 5.94
CA VAL A 103 -8.35 5.16 6.04
C VAL A 103 -8.63 4.15 4.94
N TYR A 104 -7.60 3.84 4.18
CA TYR A 104 -7.56 2.75 3.20
C TYR A 104 -6.68 1.64 3.76
N LEU A 105 -7.27 0.48 4.05
CA LEU A 105 -6.54 -0.69 4.53
C LEU A 105 -6.28 -1.62 3.36
N CYS A 106 -5.00 -1.63 2.92
CA CYS A 106 -4.55 -2.45 1.81
C CYS A 106 -4.44 -3.91 2.26
N THR A 107 -4.87 -4.86 1.43
CA THR A 107 -4.79 -6.29 1.75
C THR A 107 -4.76 -7.14 0.48
N ASN A 108 -4.08 -8.28 0.53
CA ASN A 108 -4.15 -9.32 -0.49
C ASN A 108 -5.41 -10.20 -0.39
N ALA A 109 -6.30 -9.86 0.51
CA ALA A 109 -7.59 -10.48 0.77
C ALA A 109 -7.57 -11.94 1.30
N LEU A 110 -6.43 -12.63 1.39
CA LEU A 110 -6.38 -14.01 1.87
C LEU A 110 -6.92 -14.20 3.30
N LEU A 111 -6.83 -13.15 4.11
CA LEU A 111 -7.36 -13.15 5.48
C LEU A 111 -8.63 -12.31 5.63
N LEU A 112 -9.05 -11.58 4.59
CA LEU A 112 -10.12 -10.61 4.67
C LEU A 112 -11.44 -11.24 5.14
N GLU A 113 -11.83 -12.37 4.54
CA GLU A 113 -13.07 -13.03 4.92
C GLU A 113 -13.11 -13.44 6.41
N LYS A 114 -11.98 -13.98 6.91
CA LYS A 114 -11.85 -14.43 8.30
C LYS A 114 -11.79 -13.27 9.30
N LYS A 115 -11.21 -12.13 8.88
CA LYS A 115 -10.94 -10.98 9.76
C LYS A 115 -11.99 -9.88 9.68
N MET A 116 -12.90 -9.95 8.72
CA MET A 116 -13.87 -8.90 8.42
C MET A 116 -14.77 -8.55 9.61
N ASP A 117 -15.08 -9.53 10.48
CA ASP A 117 -15.91 -9.33 11.66
C ASP A 117 -15.27 -8.46 12.76
N GLU A 118 -13.96 -8.23 12.66
CA GLU A 118 -13.21 -7.36 13.58
C GLU A 118 -13.36 -5.85 13.22
N TYR A 119 -14.04 -5.54 12.09
CA TYR A 119 -14.19 -4.19 11.53
C TYR A 119 -15.65 -3.84 11.29
N GLU A 120 -15.95 -2.53 11.34
CA GLU A 120 -17.28 -1.99 11.07
C GLU A 120 -17.27 -1.09 9.83
N PRO A 121 -18.33 -1.12 8.98
CA PRO A 121 -18.49 -0.17 7.90
C PRO A 121 -18.49 1.28 8.41
N SER A 122 -17.75 2.15 7.75
CA SER A 122 -17.63 3.56 8.11
C SER A 122 -17.42 4.42 6.87
N PRO A 123 -17.94 5.67 6.82
CA PRO A 123 -17.62 6.59 5.76
C PRO A 123 -16.13 7.02 5.73
N PHE A 124 -15.40 6.74 6.81
CA PHE A 124 -13.97 7.00 6.95
C PHE A 124 -13.10 5.78 6.71
N PHE A 125 -13.68 4.62 6.39
CA PHE A 125 -12.96 3.37 6.19
C PHE A 125 -13.26 2.74 4.84
N SER A 126 -12.22 2.30 4.14
CA SER A 126 -12.31 1.53 2.90
C SER A 126 -11.29 0.40 2.91
N TRP A 127 -11.72 -0.78 2.53
CA TRP A 127 -10.81 -1.81 2.09
C TRP A 127 -10.18 -1.41 0.75
N ASP A 128 -8.89 -1.72 0.56
CA ASP A 128 -8.18 -1.55 -0.70
C ASP A 128 -7.56 -2.89 -1.07
N VAL A 129 -8.24 -3.65 -1.93
CA VAL A 129 -7.90 -5.05 -2.21
C VAL A 129 -6.97 -5.11 -3.41
N HIS A 130 -5.82 -5.77 -3.23
CA HIS A 130 -4.86 -6.01 -4.31
C HIS A 130 -5.40 -7.02 -5.32
N LEU A 131 -5.50 -6.60 -6.59
CA LEU A 131 -5.93 -7.41 -7.72
C LEU A 131 -5.32 -6.85 -9.02
N ASP A 132 -4.33 -7.56 -9.59
CA ASP A 132 -3.51 -7.09 -10.73
C ASP A 132 -4.02 -7.54 -12.10
N GLY A 133 -5.30 -7.79 -12.25
CA GLY A 133 -5.90 -8.22 -13.50
C GLY A 133 -6.87 -9.39 -13.35
N ASP A 134 -7.14 -10.10 -14.43
CA ASP A 134 -7.94 -11.31 -14.39
C ASP A 134 -7.25 -12.42 -13.57
N LYS A 135 -7.94 -13.56 -13.37
CA LYS A 135 -7.43 -14.67 -12.57
C LYS A 135 -6.01 -15.08 -12.95
N ALA A 136 -5.73 -15.30 -14.23
CA ALA A 136 -4.42 -15.78 -14.67
C ALA A 136 -3.32 -14.72 -14.44
N MET A 137 -3.64 -13.44 -14.66
CA MET A 137 -2.71 -12.34 -14.42
C MET A 137 -2.43 -12.19 -12.92
N HIS A 138 -3.47 -12.17 -12.09
CA HIS A 138 -3.32 -11.97 -10.66
C HIS A 138 -2.59 -13.14 -9.98
N ASP A 139 -3.01 -14.38 -10.19
CA ASP A 139 -2.38 -15.54 -9.56
C ASP A 139 -0.91 -15.67 -9.99
N SER A 140 -0.56 -15.30 -11.23
CA SER A 140 0.82 -15.20 -11.70
C SER A 140 1.60 -14.09 -10.96
N SER A 141 1.05 -12.88 -10.84
CA SER A 141 1.73 -11.75 -10.18
C SER A 141 2.02 -11.99 -8.70
N VAL A 142 1.11 -12.70 -8.02
CA VAL A 142 1.27 -13.05 -6.59
C VAL A 142 1.98 -14.39 -6.36
N CYS A 143 2.38 -15.09 -7.44
CA CYS A 143 3.08 -16.39 -7.42
C CYS A 143 2.30 -17.48 -6.65
N GLN A 144 0.99 -17.46 -6.68
CA GLN A 144 0.16 -18.44 -5.97
C GLN A 144 -1.21 -18.58 -6.62
N ASP A 145 -1.56 -19.81 -7.03
CA ASP A 145 -2.86 -20.16 -7.60
C ASP A 145 -3.99 -20.02 -6.56
N GLY A 146 -5.17 -19.64 -7.04
CA GLY A 146 -6.40 -19.57 -6.25
C GLY A 146 -6.51 -18.33 -5.35
N VAL A 147 -5.59 -17.39 -5.43
CA VAL A 147 -5.67 -16.11 -4.69
C VAL A 147 -6.77 -15.24 -5.27
N TYR A 148 -6.90 -15.17 -6.59
CA TYR A 148 -7.94 -14.41 -7.28
C TYR A 148 -9.35 -14.78 -6.79
N GLU A 149 -9.69 -16.08 -6.81
CA GLU A 149 -11.03 -16.52 -6.40
C GLU A 149 -11.32 -16.19 -4.93
N ARG A 150 -10.33 -16.35 -4.06
CA ARG A 150 -10.46 -15.99 -2.64
C ARG A 150 -10.66 -14.48 -2.45
N ALA A 151 -9.91 -13.66 -3.20
CA ALA A 151 -10.07 -12.21 -3.17
C ALA A 151 -11.46 -11.79 -3.68
N VAL A 152 -11.93 -12.36 -4.80
CA VAL A 152 -13.26 -12.08 -5.36
C VAL A 152 -14.38 -12.48 -4.40
N ALA A 153 -14.27 -13.64 -3.74
CA ALA A 153 -15.24 -14.08 -2.74
C ALA A 153 -15.28 -13.10 -1.53
N ALA A 154 -14.11 -12.70 -1.03
CA ALA A 154 -14.00 -11.74 0.07
C ALA A 154 -14.55 -10.36 -0.31
N ILE A 155 -14.28 -9.87 -1.54
CA ILE A 155 -14.83 -8.61 -2.07
C ILE A 155 -16.36 -8.64 -2.06
N LYS A 156 -16.97 -9.69 -2.63
CA LYS A 156 -18.44 -9.84 -2.67
C LYS A 156 -19.04 -9.84 -1.26
N LYS A 157 -18.42 -10.55 -0.32
CA LYS A 157 -18.85 -10.59 1.08
C LYS A 157 -18.72 -9.22 1.75
N ALA A 158 -17.61 -8.50 1.55
CA ALA A 158 -17.41 -7.15 2.10
C ALA A 158 -18.44 -6.17 1.55
N LYS A 159 -18.74 -6.22 0.24
CA LYS A 159 -19.77 -5.38 -0.37
C LYS A 159 -21.18 -5.71 0.17
N ALA A 160 -21.52 -6.99 0.34
CA ALA A 160 -22.80 -7.41 0.94
C ALA A 160 -22.97 -6.90 2.39
N ARG A 161 -21.87 -6.72 3.12
CA ARG A 161 -21.86 -6.14 4.49
C ARG A 161 -21.83 -4.61 4.53
N GLY A 162 -21.89 -3.94 3.38
CA GLY A 162 -21.93 -2.48 3.31
C GLY A 162 -20.59 -1.77 3.45
N PHE A 163 -19.47 -2.49 3.40
CA PHE A 163 -18.17 -1.87 3.39
C PHE A 163 -17.91 -1.10 2.10
N ARG A 164 -17.20 0.02 2.21
CA ARG A 164 -16.54 0.62 1.07
C ARG A 164 -15.31 -0.22 0.71
N LEU A 165 -15.08 -0.38 -0.60
CA LEU A 165 -13.99 -1.19 -1.10
C LEU A 165 -13.51 -0.69 -2.46
N SER A 166 -12.20 -0.48 -2.60
CA SER A 166 -11.50 -0.24 -3.86
C SER A 166 -10.58 -1.42 -4.21
N ILE A 167 -10.24 -1.49 -5.49
CA ILE A 167 -9.22 -2.41 -5.99
C ILE A 167 -7.93 -1.63 -6.20
N ASN A 168 -6.80 -2.21 -5.78
CA ASN A 168 -5.46 -1.74 -6.10
C ASN A 168 -4.86 -2.65 -7.17
N CYS A 169 -4.70 -2.11 -8.39
CA CYS A 169 -4.27 -2.84 -9.57
C CYS A 169 -2.94 -2.29 -10.07
N THR A 170 -1.90 -3.10 -10.02
CA THR A 170 -0.58 -2.80 -10.58
C THR A 170 -0.46 -3.42 -11.97
N LEU A 171 -0.04 -2.62 -12.95
CA LEU A 171 0.14 -3.07 -14.33
C LEU A 171 1.62 -3.27 -14.64
N PHE A 172 1.94 -4.38 -15.32
CA PHE A 172 3.29 -4.78 -15.68
C PHE A 172 3.47 -4.81 -17.20
N ASP A 173 4.72 -4.90 -17.67
CA ASP A 173 5.04 -5.02 -19.09
C ASP A 173 4.45 -6.31 -19.69
N GLY A 174 4.04 -6.23 -20.93
CA GLY A 174 3.35 -7.34 -21.61
C GLY A 174 1.85 -7.47 -21.30
N ALA A 175 1.28 -6.62 -20.41
CA ALA A 175 -0.15 -6.65 -20.16
C ALA A 175 -0.95 -6.22 -21.39
N ASP A 176 -1.96 -7.03 -21.78
CA ASP A 176 -2.86 -6.73 -22.90
C ASP A 176 -3.93 -5.71 -22.48
N PRO A 177 -4.01 -4.52 -23.13
CA PRO A 177 -5.00 -3.50 -22.82
C PRO A 177 -6.45 -4.01 -22.85
N LYS A 178 -6.77 -4.96 -23.73
CA LYS A 178 -8.13 -5.53 -23.84
C LYS A 178 -8.47 -6.39 -22.64
N ARG A 179 -7.52 -7.19 -22.15
CA ARG A 179 -7.70 -8.00 -20.92
C ARG A 179 -7.87 -7.10 -19.70
N ILE A 180 -7.07 -6.02 -19.59
CA ILE A 180 -7.19 -5.03 -18.51
C ILE A 180 -8.57 -4.35 -18.58
N ALA A 181 -9.03 -3.94 -19.76
CA ALA A 181 -10.33 -3.31 -19.92
C ALA A 181 -11.48 -4.27 -19.52
N SER A 182 -11.38 -5.54 -19.89
CA SER A 182 -12.35 -6.58 -19.47
C SER A 182 -12.34 -6.77 -17.95
N PHE A 183 -11.17 -6.82 -17.34
CA PHE A 183 -11.02 -6.91 -15.89
C PHE A 183 -11.62 -5.69 -15.17
N PHE A 184 -11.42 -4.48 -15.69
CA PHE A 184 -12.04 -3.29 -15.10
C PHE A 184 -13.58 -3.32 -15.20
N ASP A 185 -14.14 -3.86 -16.31
CA ASP A 185 -15.58 -4.09 -16.40
C ASP A 185 -16.05 -5.12 -15.35
N GLU A 186 -15.31 -6.21 -15.15
CA GLU A 186 -15.63 -7.24 -14.18
C GLU A 186 -15.62 -6.72 -12.74
N VAL A 187 -14.57 -5.97 -12.33
CA VAL A 187 -14.53 -5.43 -10.98
C VAL A 187 -15.61 -4.37 -10.73
N MET A 188 -15.97 -3.57 -11.75
CA MET A 188 -17.10 -2.65 -11.63
C MET A 188 -18.43 -3.40 -11.47
N ALA A 189 -18.60 -4.55 -12.14
CA ALA A 189 -19.78 -5.41 -12.01
C ALA A 189 -19.90 -6.06 -10.61
N MET A 190 -18.77 -6.27 -9.90
CA MET A 190 -18.78 -6.72 -8.49
C MET A 190 -19.27 -5.65 -7.53
N GLY A 191 -19.53 -4.42 -7.98
CA GLY A 191 -20.02 -3.33 -7.16
C GLY A 191 -18.94 -2.63 -6.30
N VAL A 192 -17.66 -2.76 -6.65
CA VAL A 192 -16.59 -2.03 -5.97
C VAL A 192 -16.78 -0.51 -6.12
N ASP A 193 -16.32 0.25 -5.14
CA ASP A 193 -16.48 1.71 -5.14
C ASP A 193 -15.54 2.39 -6.14
N GLY A 194 -14.36 1.79 -6.40
CA GLY A 194 -13.41 2.32 -7.36
C GLY A 194 -12.19 1.44 -7.58
N ILE A 195 -11.36 1.85 -8.53
CA ILE A 195 -10.11 1.23 -8.91
C ILE A 195 -8.99 2.23 -8.66
N MET A 196 -7.93 1.83 -8.00
CA MET A 196 -6.64 2.48 -8.01
C MET A 196 -5.74 1.71 -8.97
N THR A 197 -5.07 2.38 -9.90
CA THR A 197 -4.18 1.72 -10.85
C THR A 197 -2.86 2.46 -10.98
N ALA A 198 -1.77 1.72 -11.12
CA ALA A 198 -0.44 2.26 -11.28
C ALA A 198 0.44 1.31 -12.09
N PRO A 199 1.49 1.81 -12.76
CA PRO A 199 2.54 0.93 -13.28
C PRO A 199 3.32 0.31 -12.11
N GLY A 200 3.81 -0.91 -12.28
CA GLY A 200 4.76 -1.53 -11.38
C GLY A 200 6.05 -0.71 -11.29
N TYR A 201 6.67 -0.71 -10.12
CA TYR A 201 7.97 -0.08 -9.91
C TYR A 201 9.02 -1.16 -9.63
N ALA A 202 10.16 -1.07 -10.31
CA ALA A 202 11.27 -2.00 -10.15
C ALA A 202 11.96 -1.82 -8.78
N TYR A 203 11.38 -2.44 -7.75
CA TYR A 203 12.03 -2.50 -6.44
C TYR A 203 13.36 -3.24 -6.55
N GLU A 204 14.40 -2.72 -5.88
CA GLU A 204 15.74 -3.30 -5.87
C GLU A 204 15.76 -4.80 -5.57
N ARG A 205 14.79 -5.30 -4.80
CA ARG A 205 14.70 -6.67 -4.32
C ARG A 205 13.48 -7.43 -4.82
N ALA A 206 12.75 -6.91 -5.78
CA ALA A 206 11.69 -7.68 -6.41
C ALA A 206 12.30 -8.91 -7.11
N PRO A 207 11.74 -10.11 -6.93
CA PRO A 207 12.23 -11.32 -7.61
C PRO A 207 12.22 -11.21 -9.13
N ASP A 208 11.20 -10.55 -9.67
CA ASP A 208 11.10 -10.21 -11.09
C ASP A 208 11.67 -8.82 -11.34
N GLN A 209 12.60 -8.70 -12.27
CA GLN A 209 13.20 -7.43 -12.71
C GLN A 209 12.91 -7.14 -14.19
N GLU A 210 12.23 -8.04 -14.90
CA GLU A 210 12.06 -7.97 -16.36
C GLU A 210 10.72 -7.34 -16.78
N HIS A 211 9.67 -7.50 -15.97
CA HIS A 211 8.31 -7.10 -16.34
C HIS A 211 7.89 -5.72 -15.81
N PHE A 212 8.83 -4.85 -15.49
CA PHE A 212 8.51 -3.47 -15.13
C PHE A 212 8.42 -2.56 -16.34
N LEU A 213 7.44 -1.68 -16.31
CA LEU A 213 7.17 -0.73 -17.38
C LEU A 213 8.16 0.47 -17.32
N ASN A 214 8.78 0.82 -18.43
CA ASN A 214 9.38 2.14 -18.57
C ASN A 214 8.31 3.22 -18.81
N ARG A 215 8.68 4.51 -18.75
CA ARG A 215 7.72 5.63 -18.90
C ARG A 215 6.97 5.60 -20.23
N GLN A 216 7.65 5.30 -21.33
CA GLN A 216 7.03 5.30 -22.65
C GLN A 216 6.00 4.17 -22.77
N LYS A 217 6.36 2.96 -22.38
CA LYS A 217 5.43 1.81 -22.33
C LYS A 217 4.25 2.07 -21.38
N THR A 218 4.52 2.67 -20.21
CA THR A 218 3.47 3.08 -19.26
C THR A 218 2.45 3.99 -19.92
N LYS A 219 2.90 5.09 -20.54
CA LYS A 219 2.02 6.06 -21.18
C LYS A 219 1.18 5.41 -22.29
N GLN A 220 1.83 4.55 -23.11
CA GLN A 220 1.14 3.88 -24.20
C GLN A 220 0.09 2.89 -23.67
N LEU A 221 0.45 2.04 -22.70
CA LEU A 221 -0.46 1.06 -22.12
C LEU A 221 -1.70 1.74 -21.50
N PHE A 222 -1.49 2.75 -20.64
CA PHE A 222 -2.61 3.47 -20.00
C PHE A 222 -3.46 4.21 -21.03
N ARG A 223 -2.86 4.77 -22.07
CA ARG A 223 -3.59 5.42 -23.16
C ARG A 223 -4.49 4.44 -23.89
N ASP A 224 -3.99 3.24 -24.20
CA ASP A 224 -4.76 2.21 -24.87
C ASP A 224 -5.90 1.66 -23.99
N VAL A 225 -5.64 1.43 -22.70
CA VAL A 225 -6.68 1.06 -21.71
C VAL A 225 -7.75 2.14 -21.62
N PHE A 226 -7.38 3.42 -21.47
CA PHE A 226 -8.36 4.50 -21.36
C PHE A 226 -9.14 4.72 -22.68
N ARG A 227 -8.55 4.46 -23.85
CA ARG A 227 -9.26 4.48 -25.12
C ARG A 227 -10.36 3.42 -25.15
N LEU A 228 -10.09 2.20 -24.67
CA LEU A 228 -11.07 1.13 -24.53
C LEU A 228 -12.11 1.45 -23.44
N GLY A 229 -11.78 2.30 -22.49
CA GLY A 229 -12.65 2.77 -21.42
C GLY A 229 -13.61 3.89 -21.81
N LYS A 230 -13.52 4.47 -23.03
CA LYS A 230 -14.44 5.51 -23.49
C LYS A 230 -15.90 5.04 -23.44
N GLY A 231 -16.74 5.77 -22.70
CA GLY A 231 -18.16 5.40 -22.51
C GLY A 231 -18.41 4.32 -21.46
N LYS A 232 -17.38 3.74 -20.85
CA LYS A 232 -17.50 2.80 -19.75
C LYS A 232 -17.75 3.51 -18.41
N LYS A 233 -18.32 2.81 -17.45
CA LYS A 233 -18.63 3.35 -16.11
C LYS A 233 -17.53 3.05 -15.09
N TRP A 234 -16.28 3.04 -15.52
CA TRP A 234 -15.17 2.84 -14.61
C TRP A 234 -15.03 4.02 -13.63
N ARG A 235 -14.76 3.69 -12.39
CA ARG A 235 -14.58 4.67 -11.32
C ARG A 235 -13.18 4.51 -10.73
N PHE A 236 -12.36 5.53 -10.87
CA PHE A 236 -11.02 5.53 -10.28
C PHE A 236 -11.01 6.31 -8.98
N THR A 237 -10.23 5.84 -8.00
CA THR A 237 -10.03 6.52 -6.70
C THR A 237 -9.04 7.67 -6.80
N GLN A 238 -8.27 7.69 -7.88
CA GLN A 238 -7.23 8.68 -8.15
C GLN A 238 -7.79 9.95 -8.80
N SER A 239 -7.00 11.03 -8.72
CA SER A 239 -7.31 12.27 -9.41
C SER A 239 -7.42 12.05 -10.93
N PRO A 240 -8.43 12.59 -11.60
CA PRO A 240 -8.51 12.59 -13.07
C PRO A 240 -7.23 13.10 -13.74
N LEU A 241 -6.57 14.11 -13.14
CA LEU A 241 -5.32 14.65 -13.68
C LEU A 241 -4.14 13.67 -13.51
N PHE A 242 -4.15 12.81 -12.50
CA PHE A 242 -3.16 11.74 -12.40
C PHE A 242 -3.37 10.68 -13.48
N LEU A 243 -4.62 10.30 -13.77
CA LEU A 243 -4.91 9.40 -14.90
C LEU A 243 -4.50 10.04 -16.24
N ASN A 244 -4.71 11.35 -16.39
CA ASN A 244 -4.25 12.10 -17.56
C ASN A 244 -2.71 12.12 -17.68
N PHE A 245 -2.00 12.19 -16.55
CA PHE A 245 -0.55 12.03 -16.48
C PHE A 245 -0.10 10.61 -16.90
N LEU A 246 -0.76 9.56 -16.40
CA LEU A 246 -0.47 8.17 -16.82
C LEU A 246 -0.65 7.97 -18.34
N ALA A 247 -1.64 8.66 -18.94
CA ALA A 247 -1.84 8.66 -20.39
C ALA A 247 -0.83 9.55 -21.16
N GLY A 248 0.15 10.14 -20.48
CA GLY A 248 1.22 10.91 -21.09
C GLY A 248 0.85 12.34 -21.49
N ASN A 249 -0.25 12.90 -20.98
CA ASN A 249 -0.71 14.25 -21.37
C ASN A 249 -0.17 15.37 -20.48
N GLU A 250 0.44 15.03 -19.35
CA GLU A 250 0.96 16.00 -18.38
C GLU A 250 2.45 15.72 -18.14
N GLN A 251 3.21 16.78 -17.88
CA GLN A 251 4.59 16.68 -17.41
C GLN A 251 4.64 17.13 -15.95
N TYR A 252 4.62 16.16 -15.03
CA TYR A 252 4.65 16.43 -13.60
C TYR A 252 6.02 16.20 -12.98
N HIS A 253 6.35 17.02 -11.99
CA HIS A 253 7.46 16.76 -11.08
C HIS A 253 7.02 15.90 -9.92
N CYS A 254 7.90 15.02 -9.48
CA CYS A 254 7.64 14.15 -8.32
C CYS A 254 7.58 14.99 -7.03
N THR A 255 6.56 14.73 -6.19
CA THR A 255 6.37 15.37 -4.89
C THR A 255 6.26 14.32 -3.77
N PRO A 256 7.37 13.62 -3.46
CA PRO A 256 7.32 12.45 -2.55
C PRO A 256 6.90 12.82 -1.13
N TRP A 257 7.15 14.06 -0.67
CA TRP A 257 6.66 14.58 0.62
C TRP A 257 5.13 14.60 0.74
N GLY A 258 4.41 14.55 -0.37
CA GLY A 258 2.95 14.48 -0.36
C GLY A 258 2.40 13.13 0.12
N LYS A 259 3.24 12.09 0.11
CA LYS A 259 2.90 10.75 0.61
C LYS A 259 4.06 10.16 1.43
N PRO A 260 4.40 10.76 2.59
CA PRO A 260 5.43 10.24 3.48
C PRO A 260 5.06 8.86 4.00
N LEU A 261 6.08 8.05 4.26
CA LEU A 261 5.95 6.70 4.79
C LEU A 261 6.54 6.61 6.19
N ARG A 262 5.79 6.01 7.13
CA ARG A 262 6.26 5.57 8.43
C ARG A 262 6.14 4.05 8.54
N ASN A 263 7.26 3.37 8.83
CA ASN A 263 7.32 1.92 9.01
C ASN A 263 8.05 1.55 10.31
N VAL A 264 8.32 0.26 10.51
CA VAL A 264 8.98 -0.25 11.72
C VAL A 264 10.39 0.33 11.95
N PHE A 265 11.05 0.86 10.93
CA PHE A 265 12.39 1.46 11.04
C PHE A 265 12.35 2.96 11.32
N GLY A 266 11.29 3.66 10.96
CA GLY A 266 11.22 5.11 11.09
C GLY A 266 10.48 5.76 9.92
N TRP A 267 10.72 7.05 9.71
CA TRP A 267 10.25 7.82 8.58
C TRP A 267 11.16 7.59 7.37
N GLN A 268 10.69 6.87 6.35
CA GLN A 268 11.51 6.45 5.21
C GLN A 268 11.82 7.62 4.27
N ARG A 269 13.09 7.73 3.85
CA ARG A 269 13.59 8.68 2.86
C ARG A 269 13.83 8.02 1.52
N PRO A 270 13.68 8.74 0.40
CA PRO A 270 12.88 9.96 0.25
C PRO A 270 11.41 9.64 0.06
N CYS A 271 11.08 8.41 -0.31
CA CYS A 271 9.71 7.99 -0.62
C CYS A 271 9.50 6.49 -0.33
N TYR A 272 8.27 6.05 -0.50
CA TYR A 272 7.83 4.66 -0.36
C TYR A 272 8.65 3.67 -1.21
N LEU A 273 9.09 4.08 -2.41
CA LEU A 273 9.70 3.17 -3.38
C LEU A 273 11.21 2.99 -3.17
N LEU A 274 11.93 4.04 -2.76
CA LEU A 274 13.39 4.03 -2.74
C LEU A 274 13.99 3.50 -1.43
N GLY A 275 13.57 3.97 -0.28
CA GLY A 275 14.10 3.47 1.00
C GLY A 275 15.60 3.78 1.20
N GLU A 276 16.03 5.02 1.01
CA GLU A 276 17.43 5.44 1.11
C GLU A 276 17.77 6.08 2.47
N GLY A 277 17.25 5.51 3.54
CA GLY A 277 17.48 5.96 4.90
C GLY A 277 16.20 6.26 5.65
N TYR A 278 16.36 6.57 6.92
CA TYR A 278 15.24 6.81 7.84
C TYR A 278 15.50 8.05 8.68
N ALA A 279 14.44 8.83 8.88
CA ALA A 279 14.42 9.92 9.84
C ALA A 279 13.74 9.45 11.13
N LYS A 280 14.15 10.01 12.28
CA LYS A 280 13.59 9.67 13.59
C LYS A 280 12.26 10.36 13.85
N SER A 281 12.02 11.52 13.24
CA SER A 281 10.79 12.30 13.35
C SER A 281 10.31 12.77 11.99
N PHE A 282 9.01 13.07 11.89
CA PHE A 282 8.44 13.67 10.68
C PHE A 282 9.06 15.03 10.34
N LYS A 283 9.41 15.81 11.37
CA LYS A 283 10.11 17.08 11.17
C LYS A 283 11.45 16.87 10.48
N GLU A 284 12.27 15.96 10.97
CA GLU A 284 13.57 15.61 10.38
C GLU A 284 13.40 15.10 8.92
N LEU A 285 12.38 14.27 8.67
CA LEU A 285 12.07 13.84 7.30
C LEU A 285 11.84 15.04 6.37
N MET A 286 11.04 16.00 6.81
CA MET A 286 10.61 17.13 5.97
C MET A 286 11.71 18.16 5.77
N GLU A 287 12.55 18.43 6.79
CA GLU A 287 13.56 19.48 6.80
C GLU A 287 14.91 19.01 6.23
N ASP A 288 15.33 17.76 6.53
CA ASP A 288 16.69 17.30 6.20
C ASP A 288 16.77 16.48 4.90
N THR A 289 15.62 16.10 4.32
CA THR A 289 15.63 15.38 3.05
C THR A 289 15.85 16.34 1.88
N LYS A 290 16.85 16.05 1.06
CA LYS A 290 17.15 16.81 -0.18
C LYS A 290 16.17 16.40 -1.27
N TRP A 291 14.93 16.90 -1.17
CA TRP A 291 13.83 16.52 -2.04
C TRP A 291 14.10 16.73 -3.52
N ASP A 292 14.83 17.78 -3.86
CA ASP A 292 15.11 18.18 -5.25
C ASP A 292 16.13 17.25 -5.94
N ASP A 293 16.83 16.40 -5.18
CA ASP A 293 17.73 15.37 -5.70
C ASP A 293 16.97 14.17 -6.32
N TYR A 294 15.65 14.12 -6.18
CA TYR A 294 14.82 12.98 -6.56
C TYR A 294 13.79 13.33 -7.64
N GLY A 295 13.28 12.31 -8.30
CA GLY A 295 12.32 12.42 -9.38
C GLY A 295 12.93 12.15 -10.74
N THR A 296 12.07 11.99 -11.74
CA THR A 296 12.51 11.77 -13.14
C THR A 296 13.36 12.93 -13.62
N GLY A 297 14.50 12.62 -14.19
CA GLY A 297 15.48 13.62 -14.66
C GLY A 297 16.54 13.98 -13.61
N ASN A 298 16.31 13.71 -12.32
CA ASN A 298 17.23 14.05 -11.23
C ASN A 298 17.97 12.82 -10.67
N TYR A 299 17.34 11.64 -10.72
CA TYR A 299 17.88 10.43 -10.11
C TYR A 299 17.58 9.19 -10.95
N GLU A 300 18.60 8.34 -11.20
CA GLU A 300 18.47 7.17 -12.08
C GLU A 300 17.35 6.23 -11.67
N LYS A 301 17.21 5.89 -10.38
CA LYS A 301 16.11 5.04 -9.91
C LYS A 301 14.71 5.64 -10.11
N CYS A 302 14.62 6.92 -10.41
CA CYS A 302 13.36 7.61 -10.70
C CYS A 302 13.06 7.73 -12.20
N ALA A 303 13.96 7.30 -13.08
CA ALA A 303 13.85 7.50 -14.53
C ALA A 303 12.51 7.06 -15.09
N ASP A 304 12.08 5.86 -14.76
CA ASP A 304 10.85 5.24 -15.26
C ASP A 304 9.64 5.36 -14.32
N CYS A 305 9.82 5.99 -13.15
CA CYS A 305 8.76 6.09 -12.16
C CYS A 305 7.60 6.98 -12.64
N MET A 306 6.38 6.42 -12.62
CA MET A 306 5.11 7.13 -12.80
C MET A 306 4.09 6.74 -11.71
N VAL A 307 4.58 6.25 -10.56
CA VAL A 307 3.73 5.72 -9.49
C VAL A 307 3.03 6.83 -8.74
N HIS A 308 1.79 6.58 -8.33
CA HIS A 308 0.94 7.50 -7.58
C HIS A 308 1.61 8.09 -6.33
N SER A 309 2.53 7.35 -5.69
CA SER A 309 3.26 7.81 -4.48
C SER A 309 4.04 9.10 -4.69
N GLY A 310 4.52 9.34 -5.92
CA GLY A 310 5.27 10.56 -6.24
C GLY A 310 4.44 11.62 -6.97
N TYR A 311 3.45 11.23 -7.75
CA TYR A 311 2.80 12.12 -8.71
C TYR A 311 1.32 12.42 -8.43
N GLU A 312 0.63 11.59 -7.65
CA GLU A 312 -0.76 11.85 -7.26
C GLU A 312 -0.91 13.16 -6.48
N SER A 313 0.03 13.44 -5.58
CA SER A 313 0.02 14.68 -4.81
C SER A 313 0.17 15.91 -5.71
N THR A 314 1.05 15.85 -6.72
CA THR A 314 1.18 16.91 -7.74
C THR A 314 -0.14 17.09 -8.48
N ALA A 315 -0.76 16.02 -8.94
CA ALA A 315 -2.02 16.05 -9.67
C ALA A 315 -3.17 16.64 -8.82
N VAL A 316 -3.23 16.31 -7.53
CA VAL A 316 -4.24 16.87 -6.60
C VAL A 316 -4.02 18.37 -6.36
N MET A 317 -2.76 18.79 -6.19
CA MET A 317 -2.44 20.22 -6.04
C MET A 317 -2.75 21.00 -7.33
N ASP A 318 -2.46 20.42 -8.47
CA ASP A 318 -2.76 21.00 -9.77
C ASP A 318 -4.27 21.09 -10.05
N ALA A 319 -5.05 20.12 -9.59
CA ALA A 319 -6.51 20.13 -9.68
C ALA A 319 -7.13 21.37 -9.01
N VAL A 320 -6.56 21.86 -7.91
CA VAL A 320 -7.00 23.10 -7.24
C VAL A 320 -6.62 24.34 -8.07
N ARG A 321 -5.49 24.29 -8.77
CA ARG A 321 -5.03 25.41 -9.63
C ARG A 321 -5.74 25.48 -10.97
N ARG A 322 -6.17 24.33 -11.51
CA ARG A 322 -6.79 24.18 -12.84
C ARG A 322 -8.19 23.53 -12.77
N PRO A 323 -9.19 24.14 -12.08
CA PRO A 323 -10.49 23.52 -11.82
C PRO A 323 -11.27 23.14 -13.09
N TRP A 324 -11.15 23.94 -14.15
CA TRP A 324 -11.78 23.63 -15.43
C TRP A 324 -11.13 22.46 -16.14
N HIS A 325 -9.83 22.28 -15.98
CA HIS A 325 -9.11 21.17 -16.60
C HIS A 325 -9.48 19.84 -15.92
N ILE A 326 -9.50 19.81 -14.59
CA ILE A 326 -9.97 18.60 -13.88
C ILE A 326 -11.43 18.27 -14.23
N ALA A 327 -12.30 19.28 -14.32
CA ALA A 327 -13.70 19.05 -14.71
C ALA A 327 -13.80 18.43 -16.10
N LYS A 328 -13.02 18.92 -17.06
CA LYS A 328 -12.96 18.36 -18.43
C LYS A 328 -12.51 16.91 -18.42
N VAL A 329 -11.39 16.61 -17.75
CA VAL A 329 -10.85 15.23 -17.69
C VAL A 329 -11.80 14.31 -16.92
N ALA A 330 -12.44 14.78 -15.87
CA ALA A 330 -13.43 14.01 -15.11
C ALA A 330 -14.67 13.64 -15.92
N LEU A 331 -15.10 14.52 -16.84
CA LEU A 331 -16.30 14.30 -17.68
C LEU A 331 -16.02 13.47 -18.93
N PHE A 332 -14.87 13.69 -19.58
CA PHE A 332 -14.55 13.10 -20.88
C PHE A 332 -13.47 12.02 -20.82
N GLY A 333 -12.86 11.78 -19.66
CA GLY A 333 -11.71 10.90 -19.49
C GLY A 333 -10.38 11.55 -19.92
N PRO A 334 -9.26 10.84 -19.71
CA PRO A 334 -7.95 11.25 -20.21
C PRO A 334 -7.92 11.36 -21.74
N GLU A 335 -7.13 12.30 -22.26
CA GLU A 335 -6.92 12.45 -23.70
C GLU A 335 -6.11 11.24 -24.23
N THR A 336 -6.55 10.65 -25.35
CA THR A 336 -5.95 9.44 -25.90
C THR A 336 -5.50 9.55 -27.37
N GLU A 337 -5.81 10.66 -28.04
CA GLU A 337 -5.56 10.80 -29.49
C GLU A 337 -4.49 11.85 -29.82
N LYS A 338 -4.37 12.89 -28.97
CA LYS A 338 -3.41 13.98 -29.20
C LYS A 338 -1.96 13.53 -28.90
N PRO A 339 -0.96 14.22 -29.41
CA PRO A 339 0.43 13.96 -29.04
C PRO A 339 0.65 13.99 -27.53
N MET A 340 1.54 13.12 -27.03
CA MET A 340 1.95 13.12 -25.63
C MET A 340 2.78 14.36 -25.30
N ALA A 341 2.78 14.75 -24.03
CA ALA A 341 3.71 15.75 -23.52
C ALA A 341 5.18 15.34 -23.75
N PRO A 342 6.09 16.29 -23.94
CA PRO A 342 7.51 15.99 -24.13
C PRO A 342 8.08 15.17 -22.97
N GLU A 343 9.08 14.33 -23.27
CA GLU A 343 9.78 13.57 -22.22
C GLU A 343 10.73 14.47 -21.43
N ILE A 344 10.91 14.13 -20.15
CA ILE A 344 11.91 14.77 -19.29
C ILE A 344 13.29 14.22 -19.67
N SER A 345 14.26 15.11 -19.85
CA SER A 345 15.65 14.70 -20.15
C SER A 345 16.24 13.89 -18.98
N LEU A 346 16.91 12.79 -19.32
CA LEU A 346 17.60 11.93 -18.35
C LEU A 346 19.13 12.16 -18.33
N ALA A 347 19.62 13.18 -19.05
CA ALA A 347 21.08 13.38 -19.29
C ALA A 347 21.88 13.72 -18.02
N ASN A 348 21.26 14.33 -17.01
CA ASN A 348 21.96 14.87 -15.83
C ASN A 348 21.52 14.20 -14.52
N GLN A 349 21.12 12.95 -14.58
CA GLN A 349 20.65 12.22 -13.40
C GLN A 349 21.82 11.89 -12.45
N ARG A 350 21.56 12.01 -11.15
CA ARG A 350 22.44 11.48 -10.11
C ARG A 350 22.44 9.93 -10.18
N PRO A 351 23.63 9.28 -10.05
CA PRO A 351 23.74 7.83 -10.06
C PRO A 351 22.91 7.14 -8.96
N ALA A 352 22.42 5.94 -9.26
CA ALA A 352 21.67 5.11 -8.33
C ALA A 352 22.50 4.73 -7.09
N GLN A 353 21.89 4.76 -5.91
CA GLN A 353 22.47 4.28 -4.66
C GLN A 353 21.77 2.99 -4.23
N TYR A 354 22.55 2.03 -3.74
CA TYR A 354 22.07 0.73 -3.28
C TYR A 354 22.48 0.56 -1.81
N VAL A 355 21.58 0.92 -0.90
CA VAL A 355 21.87 0.99 0.54
C VAL A 355 21.16 -0.10 1.36
N PHE A 356 20.45 -1.01 0.72
CA PHE A 356 19.61 -1.99 1.40
C PHE A 356 20.40 -2.87 2.37
N ALA A 357 21.53 -3.43 1.95
CA ALA A 357 22.35 -4.31 2.80
C ALA A 357 22.83 -3.59 4.06
N GLN A 358 23.34 -2.35 3.91
CA GLN A 358 23.75 -1.51 5.03
C GLN A 358 22.57 -1.23 5.98
N GLN A 359 21.40 -0.90 5.45
CA GLN A 359 20.22 -0.68 6.29
C GLN A 359 19.78 -1.91 7.08
N VAL A 360 19.87 -3.10 6.47
CA VAL A 360 19.59 -4.36 7.17
C VAL A 360 20.58 -4.57 8.32
N GLU A 361 21.88 -4.35 8.09
CA GLU A 361 22.90 -4.45 9.12
C GLU A 361 22.66 -3.49 10.28
N GLU A 362 22.38 -2.21 9.98
CA GLU A 362 22.07 -1.19 10.99
C GLU A 362 20.83 -1.57 11.82
N GLN A 363 19.77 -2.06 11.18
CA GLN A 363 18.55 -2.48 11.87
C GLN A 363 18.77 -3.74 12.71
N MET A 364 19.56 -4.70 12.23
CA MET A 364 19.91 -5.88 13.00
C MET A 364 20.77 -5.54 14.22
N ALA A 365 21.70 -4.60 14.10
CA ALA A 365 22.48 -4.08 15.21
C ALA A 365 21.61 -3.38 16.26
N ASP A 366 20.64 -2.55 15.82
CA ASP A 366 19.69 -1.88 16.72
C ASP A 366 18.79 -2.89 17.46
N ILE A 367 18.29 -3.92 16.77
CA ILE A 367 17.54 -5.01 17.41
C ILE A 367 18.37 -5.71 18.47
N ALA A 368 19.63 -6.03 18.17
CA ALA A 368 20.53 -6.70 19.10
C ALA A 368 20.86 -5.85 20.34
N ALA A 369 20.96 -4.52 20.17
CA ALA A 369 21.22 -3.57 21.24
C ALA A 369 20.01 -3.34 22.17
N ARG A 370 18.79 -3.62 21.71
CA ARG A 370 17.57 -3.57 22.54
C ARG A 370 17.64 -4.68 23.57
N LYS A 371 17.90 -4.36 24.86
CA LYS A 371 17.85 -5.35 25.95
C LYS A 371 16.49 -6.09 25.87
N PRO A 372 16.47 -7.43 25.95
CA PRO A 372 15.22 -8.16 26.00
C PRO A 372 14.37 -7.60 27.14
N ALA A 373 13.14 -7.21 26.85
CA ALA A 373 12.20 -6.81 27.90
C ALA A 373 12.19 -7.93 28.95
N LYS A 374 12.44 -7.59 30.22
CA LYS A 374 12.40 -8.57 31.31
C LYS A 374 11.07 -9.31 31.19
N ALA A 375 11.15 -10.60 30.89
CA ALA A 375 9.96 -11.45 30.89
C ALA A 375 9.20 -11.22 32.21
N PRO A 376 7.90 -11.01 32.19
CA PRO A 376 7.15 -10.87 33.42
C PRO A 376 7.43 -12.10 34.27
N ARG A 377 7.97 -11.90 35.49
CA ARG A 377 8.16 -12.96 36.45
C ARG A 377 6.77 -13.51 36.76
N VAL A 378 6.42 -14.61 36.12
CA VAL A 378 5.26 -15.42 36.49
C VAL A 378 5.55 -15.91 37.92
N LYS A 379 4.90 -15.34 38.92
CA LYS A 379 4.87 -15.92 40.26
C LYS A 379 4.17 -17.27 40.12
N VAL A 380 4.98 -18.35 40.13
CA VAL A 380 4.43 -19.69 40.27
C VAL A 380 3.90 -19.76 41.71
N ILE A 381 2.60 -19.62 41.86
CA ILE A 381 1.93 -19.95 43.12
C ILE A 381 1.93 -21.46 43.17
N ARG A 382 2.87 -22.01 43.93
CA ARG A 382 2.83 -23.43 44.32
C ARG A 382 1.66 -23.57 45.30
N THR A 383 0.54 -24.08 44.82
CA THR A 383 -0.49 -24.65 45.70
C THR A 383 0.07 -25.98 46.21
N GLU A 384 0.42 -26.02 47.49
CA GLU A 384 0.67 -27.28 48.20
C GLU A 384 -0.64 -28.08 48.23
N ALA A 385 -0.74 -29.09 47.37
CA ALA A 385 -1.77 -30.10 47.49
C ALA A 385 -1.38 -31.06 48.61
N LYS A 386 -2.14 -31.08 49.70
CA LYS A 386 -2.03 -32.10 50.74
C LYS A 386 -2.24 -33.47 50.12
N ALA A 387 -1.26 -34.35 50.33
CA ALA A 387 -1.35 -35.73 50.00
C ALA A 387 -2.22 -36.42 51.04
N ASP A 388 -3.37 -36.93 50.63
CA ASP A 388 -4.07 -38.01 51.35
C ASP A 388 -3.86 -39.30 50.56
N ALA A 389 -3.18 -40.21 51.23
CA ALA A 389 -2.85 -41.53 50.73
C ALA A 389 -4.07 -42.46 50.87
N ALA A 390 -4.46 -43.09 49.78
CA ALA A 390 -5.19 -44.36 49.83
C ALA A 390 -4.77 -45.21 48.64
N ALA A 391 -4.27 -46.38 48.97
CA ALA A 391 -3.72 -47.40 48.08
C ALA A 391 -4.78 -48.07 47.21
N ALA A 392 -4.47 -48.31 45.93
CA ALA A 392 -5.03 -49.43 45.17
C ALA A 392 -4.00 -49.89 44.10
N LYS A 393 -3.68 -51.19 44.14
CA LYS A 393 -2.75 -51.91 43.30
C LYS A 393 -3.21 -52.06 41.84
N PRO A 394 -2.31 -52.28 40.89
CA PRO A 394 -2.61 -52.40 39.49
C PRO A 394 -3.03 -53.80 39.07
N ALA A 395 -3.97 -53.90 38.12
CA ALA A 395 -4.28 -55.11 37.36
C ALA A 395 -3.62 -55.01 35.97
N VAL A 396 -2.78 -55.98 35.68
CA VAL A 396 -2.15 -56.27 34.39
C VAL A 396 -3.05 -57.22 33.60
N ALA A 397 -3.32 -56.99 32.37
CA ALA A 397 -3.67 -58.02 31.38
C ALA A 397 -3.42 -57.52 29.94
N PRO A 398 -3.26 -58.44 28.95
CA PRO A 398 -2.09 -58.44 28.10
C PRO A 398 -2.37 -58.04 26.64
N VAL A 399 -1.24 -57.90 25.97
CA VAL A 399 -1.05 -57.64 24.52
C VAL A 399 -1.60 -58.80 23.68
N GLU A 400 -2.36 -58.48 22.62
CA GLU A 400 -2.37 -59.31 21.41
C GLU A 400 -2.20 -58.47 20.17
N ALA A 401 -1.19 -58.82 19.40
CA ALA A 401 -0.88 -58.35 18.08
C ALA A 401 -1.60 -59.22 17.05
N THR A 402 -2.20 -58.59 16.03
CA THR A 402 -2.35 -59.27 14.73
C THR A 402 -2.11 -58.26 13.61
N ALA A 403 -1.33 -58.72 12.67
CA ALA A 403 -0.91 -58.06 11.44
C ALA A 403 -1.89 -58.39 10.28
N ALA A 404 -1.66 -57.63 9.19
CA ALA A 404 -2.04 -57.90 7.79
C ALA A 404 -3.54 -57.75 7.44
N ASP A 405 -3.94 -56.86 6.52
CA ASP A 405 -3.69 -56.76 5.06
C ASP A 405 -3.87 -55.29 4.55
#